data_5668a90484b1021d547e0950af126d90
#
_entry.id   5668a90484b1021d547e0950af126d90
#
_cell.length_a   1.000
_cell.length_b   1.000
_cell.length_c   1.000
_cell.angle_alpha   90.00
_cell.angle_beta   90.00
_cell.angle_gamma   90.00
#
_symmetry.space_group_name_H-M   'P 1'
#
loop_
_entity.id
_entity.type
_entity.pdbx_description
1 polymer ?
#
loop_
_entity_poly.entity_id
_entity_poly.type
_entity_poly.pdbx_seq_one_letter_code
_entity_poly.pdbx_strand_id
1 'polypeptide(L)'
;MKPHEYKFVKLHDLEEVMKIIHSLNVVDEEKIPTWEANGRVLSRDAVVPIDVPPMHRAAYDGYAVRSVDVTHVPARLRLIGSVSIGSVPNMELGPMETAYVTTGAYLPKNADAVVPEEYVEVLGNGEVVVNKSVRPWDNVDPAGSFARRGDVALREGTVVMPWDIPALLELGIGEVWVRRKVRIYIVATGSELVEAREPNDIANAIISGKVVESTASMIKNYINTYIPYAEVVGKTIVPDDPRAIERAVVHGINSADIVITTGGTGPSEVDYIYEVMQALKPRVYVRGLRMRPGRPTGIAVLENNKVVINLSGHPISTLNALTVIVKEVIKQMAGVKVGPPEPRVRAKLVRGSLGDRELARQYRVRVVKRGDEYIIEEIPKQGSSLTHTLLMINGLVFTGRGHIVNEGEYVEVLLLRQPFNLSDESNL
;
A
#
# COMPACT_ATOMS: atom_id res chain seq x y z
N MET A 1 22.55 48.19 -7.11
CA MET A 1 22.72 46.78 -6.77
C MET A 1 22.51 45.99 -8.05
N LYS A 2 23.52 45.26 -8.54
CA LYS A 2 23.38 44.39 -9.71
C LYS A 2 22.43 43.23 -9.34
N PRO A 3 21.49 42.78 -10.22
CA PRO A 3 20.73 41.59 -9.98
C PRO A 3 21.72 40.42 -9.88
N HIS A 4 21.74 39.72 -8.75
CA HIS A 4 22.52 38.49 -8.59
C HIS A 4 22.08 37.51 -9.68
N GLU A 5 23.01 37.14 -10.56
CA GLU A 5 22.85 36.02 -11.47
C GLU A 5 22.65 34.77 -10.60
N TYR A 6 21.41 34.30 -10.53
CA TYR A 6 21.10 32.96 -10.03
C TYR A 6 21.96 31.98 -10.84
N LYS A 7 22.99 31.40 -10.21
CA LYS A 7 23.69 30.26 -10.78
C LYS A 7 22.64 29.18 -11.05
N PHE A 8 22.17 29.12 -12.29
CA PHE A 8 21.17 28.14 -12.71
C PHE A 8 21.72 26.76 -12.44
N VAL A 9 21.20 26.12 -11.40
CA VAL A 9 21.37 24.70 -11.19
C VAL A 9 20.74 23.99 -12.40
N LYS A 10 21.45 23.10 -13.04
CA LYS A 10 20.92 22.27 -14.12
C LYS A 10 19.67 21.56 -13.57
N LEU A 11 18.49 21.85 -14.15
CA LEU A 11 17.27 21.16 -13.79
C LEU A 11 17.23 19.81 -14.49
N HIS A 12 16.89 18.78 -13.76
CA HIS A 12 16.79 17.41 -14.26
C HIS A 12 15.32 17.07 -14.60
N ASP A 13 15.14 16.34 -15.68
CA ASP A 13 13.84 15.82 -16.04
C ASP A 13 13.44 14.64 -15.13
N LEU A 14 12.15 14.47 -14.88
CA LEU A 14 11.66 13.39 -14.01
C LEU A 14 12.06 12.00 -14.51
N GLU A 15 12.15 11.81 -15.83
CA GLU A 15 12.58 10.55 -16.43
C GLU A 15 14.02 10.17 -16.07
N GLU A 16 14.95 11.17 -16.01
CA GLU A 16 16.31 10.95 -15.55
C GLU A 16 16.32 10.49 -14.09
N VAL A 17 15.51 11.14 -13.27
CA VAL A 17 15.38 10.81 -11.84
C VAL A 17 14.76 9.44 -11.62
N MET A 18 13.73 9.06 -12.39
CA MET A 18 13.14 7.73 -12.32
C MET A 18 14.15 6.62 -12.66
N LYS A 19 15.05 6.84 -13.63
CA LYS A 19 16.15 5.89 -13.92
C LYS A 19 17.08 5.70 -12.72
N ILE A 20 17.41 6.77 -12.00
CA ILE A 20 18.20 6.70 -10.77
C ILE A 20 17.44 5.94 -9.69
N ILE A 21 16.17 6.25 -9.49
CA ILE A 21 15.32 5.56 -8.52
C ILE A 21 15.25 4.06 -8.80
N HIS A 22 14.99 3.68 -10.05
CA HIS A 22 14.91 2.26 -10.46
C HIS A 22 16.24 1.50 -10.33
N SER A 23 17.37 2.20 -10.20
CA SER A 23 18.69 1.59 -9.95
C SER A 23 18.99 1.36 -8.46
N LEU A 24 18.11 1.78 -7.55
CA LEU A 24 18.29 1.56 -6.12
C LEU A 24 18.08 0.08 -5.78
N ASN A 25 18.93 -0.44 -4.90
CA ASN A 25 18.79 -1.80 -4.39
C ASN A 25 17.60 -1.87 -3.41
N VAL A 26 16.99 -3.04 -3.35
CA VAL A 26 15.97 -3.35 -2.37
C VAL A 26 16.60 -3.57 -0.98
N VAL A 27 15.80 -3.35 0.08
CA VAL A 27 16.22 -3.63 1.46
C VAL A 27 16.25 -5.14 1.74
N ASP A 28 16.89 -5.53 2.84
CA ASP A 28 17.01 -6.92 3.26
C ASP A 28 15.64 -7.57 3.49
N GLU A 29 15.66 -8.90 3.50
CA GLU A 29 14.49 -9.71 3.78
C GLU A 29 14.53 -10.29 5.20
N GLU A 30 13.35 -10.61 5.71
CA GLU A 30 13.15 -11.31 6.99
C GLU A 30 11.97 -12.28 6.87
N LYS A 31 11.96 -13.29 7.73
CA LYS A 31 10.86 -14.26 7.79
C LYS A 31 9.97 -13.93 8.97
N ILE A 32 8.67 -13.82 8.73
CA ILE A 32 7.70 -13.46 9.76
C ILE A 32 6.48 -14.40 9.72
N PRO A 33 5.73 -14.51 10.82
CA PRO A 33 4.44 -15.17 10.84
C PRO A 33 3.47 -14.48 9.84
N THR A 34 2.65 -15.27 9.13
CA THR A 34 1.71 -14.75 8.13
C THR A 34 0.73 -13.71 8.71
N TRP A 35 0.28 -13.88 9.96
CA TRP A 35 -0.63 -12.94 10.62
C TRP A 35 -0.02 -11.57 10.94
N GLU A 36 1.31 -11.41 10.84
CA GLU A 36 2.03 -10.14 10.98
C GLU A 36 2.36 -9.50 9.64
N ALA A 37 1.99 -10.15 8.52
CA ALA A 37 2.42 -9.74 7.18
C ALA A 37 1.62 -8.57 6.58
N ASN A 38 0.56 -8.09 7.22
CA ASN A 38 -0.23 -6.98 6.69
C ASN A 38 0.63 -5.76 6.37
N GLY A 39 0.52 -5.26 5.13
CA GLY A 39 1.28 -4.11 4.64
C GLY A 39 2.76 -4.40 4.34
N ARG A 40 3.23 -5.64 4.52
CA ARG A 40 4.59 -6.04 4.18
C ARG A 40 4.68 -6.45 2.71
N VAL A 41 5.87 -6.36 2.14
CA VAL A 41 6.14 -6.73 0.74
C VAL A 41 6.77 -8.10 0.71
N LEU A 42 6.19 -9.04 0.00
CA LEU A 42 6.78 -10.36 -0.17
C LEU A 42 8.15 -10.27 -0.88
N SER A 43 9.17 -10.87 -0.30
CA SER A 43 10.51 -10.97 -0.90
C SER A 43 10.70 -12.24 -1.71
N ARG A 44 9.78 -13.20 -1.55
CA ARG A 44 9.71 -14.47 -2.28
C ARG A 44 8.26 -14.85 -2.50
N ASP A 45 8.01 -15.68 -3.51
CA ASP A 45 6.67 -16.26 -3.73
C ASP A 45 6.19 -16.99 -2.47
N ALA A 46 4.93 -16.77 -2.10
CA ALA A 46 4.26 -17.54 -1.05
C ALA A 46 3.71 -18.82 -1.68
N VAL A 47 4.30 -19.96 -1.33
CA VAL A 47 4.04 -21.26 -1.97
C VAL A 47 3.25 -22.16 -1.03
N VAL A 48 2.22 -22.81 -1.55
CA VAL A 48 1.37 -23.76 -0.84
C VAL A 48 2.19 -24.97 -0.40
N PRO A 49 2.28 -25.29 0.93
CA PRO A 49 3.16 -26.34 1.42
C PRO A 49 2.60 -27.76 1.32
N ILE A 50 1.27 -27.89 1.27
CA ILE A 50 0.52 -29.18 1.20
C ILE A 50 -0.69 -29.02 0.29
N ASP A 51 -1.27 -30.11 -0.17
CA ASP A 51 -2.57 -30.09 -0.86
C ASP A 51 -3.66 -29.57 0.08
N VAL A 52 -4.57 -28.74 -0.43
CA VAL A 52 -5.69 -28.17 0.34
C VAL A 52 -7.00 -28.42 -0.38
N PRO A 53 -7.96 -29.09 0.25
CA PRO A 53 -7.80 -29.82 1.52
C PRO A 53 -6.85 -31.02 1.38
N PRO A 54 -6.20 -31.49 2.48
CA PRO A 54 -5.26 -32.61 2.40
C PRO A 54 -5.95 -33.98 2.23
N MET A 55 -7.26 -34.05 2.51
CA MET A 55 -8.13 -35.21 2.33
C MET A 55 -9.44 -34.78 1.71
N HIS A 56 -10.16 -35.71 1.09
CA HIS A 56 -11.52 -35.45 0.60
C HIS A 56 -12.40 -35.01 1.78
N ARG A 57 -13.24 -33.99 1.61
CA ARG A 57 -14.13 -33.48 2.64
C ARG A 57 -15.55 -33.26 2.15
N ALA A 58 -16.51 -33.32 3.07
CA ALA A 58 -17.91 -33.04 2.80
C ALA A 58 -18.16 -31.56 2.44
N ALA A 59 -18.84 -31.31 1.33
CA ALA A 59 -19.24 -29.96 0.93
C ALA A 59 -20.57 -29.54 1.61
N TYR A 60 -21.33 -30.49 2.14
CA TYR A 60 -22.61 -30.26 2.84
C TYR A 60 -22.71 -31.18 4.06
N ASP A 61 -23.56 -30.78 5.02
CA ASP A 61 -23.99 -31.66 6.10
C ASP A 61 -24.80 -32.82 5.48
N GLY A 62 -24.52 -34.07 5.92
CA GLY A 62 -25.18 -35.21 5.34
C GLY A 62 -24.53 -36.55 5.69
N TYR A 63 -24.72 -37.51 4.84
CA TYR A 63 -24.28 -38.88 5.05
C TYR A 63 -23.25 -39.28 3.99
N ALA A 64 -22.03 -39.56 4.45
CA ALA A 64 -20.95 -40.07 3.62
C ALA A 64 -21.27 -41.50 3.21
N VAL A 65 -21.24 -41.81 1.93
CA VAL A 65 -21.62 -43.08 1.36
C VAL A 65 -20.58 -43.58 0.35
N ARG A 66 -20.61 -44.86 0.09
CA ARG A 66 -20.07 -45.42 -1.13
C ARG A 66 -21.18 -45.24 -2.18
N SER A 67 -20.94 -44.48 -3.23
CA SER A 67 -21.95 -44.13 -4.25
C SER A 67 -22.59 -45.37 -4.90
N VAL A 68 -21.83 -46.47 -4.98
CA VAL A 68 -22.32 -47.78 -5.51
C VAL A 68 -23.47 -48.35 -4.67
N ASP A 69 -23.52 -48.10 -3.36
CA ASP A 69 -24.53 -48.63 -2.44
C ASP A 69 -25.86 -47.85 -2.53
N VAL A 70 -25.86 -46.65 -3.15
CA VAL A 70 -27.05 -45.81 -3.31
C VAL A 70 -27.42 -45.56 -4.77
N THR A 71 -26.96 -46.44 -5.67
CA THR A 71 -27.31 -46.38 -7.10
C THR A 71 -28.81 -46.57 -7.31
N HIS A 72 -29.41 -47.43 -6.49
CA HIS A 72 -30.86 -47.68 -6.47
C HIS A 72 -31.45 -47.21 -5.14
N VAL A 73 -32.39 -46.28 -5.21
CA VAL A 73 -33.06 -45.70 -4.03
C VAL A 73 -34.55 -46.06 -4.03
N PRO A 74 -35.20 -46.15 -2.86
CA PRO A 74 -34.63 -45.93 -1.52
C PRO A 74 -33.64 -47.03 -1.10
N ALA A 75 -32.50 -46.64 -0.53
CA ALA A 75 -31.46 -47.54 -0.01
C ALA A 75 -31.38 -47.48 1.50
N ARG A 76 -31.35 -48.63 2.18
CA ARG A 76 -31.20 -48.70 3.63
C ARG A 76 -29.76 -49.00 3.97
N LEU A 77 -29.15 -48.10 4.74
CA LEU A 77 -27.74 -48.14 5.17
C LEU A 77 -27.65 -48.21 6.69
N ARG A 78 -26.60 -48.88 7.21
CA ARG A 78 -26.27 -48.90 8.64
C ARG A 78 -25.42 -47.65 8.98
N LEU A 79 -25.87 -46.83 9.92
CA LEU A 79 -25.14 -45.70 10.43
C LEU A 79 -24.09 -46.19 11.45
N ILE A 80 -22.78 -46.07 11.12
CA ILE A 80 -21.69 -46.59 11.93
C ILE A 80 -21.03 -45.52 12.79
N GLY A 81 -21.36 -44.27 12.60
CA GLY A 81 -20.81 -43.14 13.40
C GLY A 81 -21.00 -41.78 12.74
N SER A 82 -20.27 -40.81 13.26
CA SER A 82 -20.25 -39.44 12.73
C SER A 82 -18.83 -38.85 12.70
N VAL A 83 -18.57 -37.96 11.77
CA VAL A 83 -17.33 -37.20 11.65
C VAL A 83 -17.67 -35.72 11.61
N SER A 84 -17.19 -35.00 12.61
CA SER A 84 -17.35 -33.54 12.66
C SER A 84 -16.11 -32.83 12.09
N ILE A 85 -16.30 -31.61 11.62
CA ILE A 85 -15.19 -30.73 11.20
C ILE A 85 -14.14 -30.64 12.32
N GLY A 86 -12.87 -30.61 11.95
CA GLY A 86 -11.74 -30.57 12.90
C GLY A 86 -11.29 -31.92 13.41
N SER A 87 -11.92 -33.04 12.99
CA SER A 87 -11.50 -34.39 13.33
C SER A 87 -11.02 -35.16 12.08
N VAL A 88 -10.07 -36.06 12.28
CA VAL A 88 -9.64 -37.02 11.26
C VAL A 88 -10.36 -38.33 11.51
N PRO A 89 -11.16 -38.84 10.53
CA PRO A 89 -11.91 -40.08 10.71
C PRO A 89 -10.96 -41.27 10.84
N ASN A 90 -11.25 -42.15 11.79
CA ASN A 90 -10.53 -43.41 11.99
C ASN A 90 -11.39 -44.62 11.56
N MET A 91 -12.51 -44.38 10.87
CA MET A 91 -13.45 -45.40 10.41
C MET A 91 -13.36 -45.61 8.91
N GLU A 92 -13.81 -46.78 8.48
CA GLU A 92 -13.88 -47.22 7.08
C GLU A 92 -15.30 -47.70 6.78
N LEU A 93 -15.89 -47.26 5.67
CA LEU A 93 -17.21 -47.71 5.26
C LEU A 93 -17.12 -49.07 4.57
N GLY A 94 -17.79 -50.07 5.15
CA GLY A 94 -18.12 -51.34 4.48
C GLY A 94 -19.30 -51.19 3.54
N PRO A 95 -19.69 -52.30 2.84
CA PRO A 95 -20.91 -52.34 2.03
C PRO A 95 -22.16 -51.98 2.84
N MET A 96 -23.05 -51.17 2.29
CA MET A 96 -24.29 -50.70 2.93
C MET A 96 -24.10 -50.02 4.27
N GLU A 97 -22.96 -49.32 4.46
CA GLU A 97 -22.66 -48.51 5.65
C GLU A 97 -22.56 -47.03 5.29
N THR A 98 -22.85 -46.20 6.27
CA THR A 98 -22.77 -44.77 6.16
C THR A 98 -22.29 -44.13 7.48
N ALA A 99 -21.74 -42.92 7.40
CA ALA A 99 -21.44 -42.09 8.55
C ALA A 99 -21.99 -40.69 8.33
N TYR A 100 -22.55 -40.07 9.35
CA TYR A 100 -22.94 -38.67 9.29
C TYR A 100 -21.68 -37.76 9.25
N VAL A 101 -21.66 -36.78 8.36
CA VAL A 101 -20.56 -35.83 8.19
C VAL A 101 -21.09 -34.41 8.20
N THR A 102 -20.40 -33.55 8.95
CA THR A 102 -20.69 -32.09 8.87
C THR A 102 -19.91 -31.44 7.73
N THR A 103 -20.40 -30.34 7.23
CA THR A 103 -19.73 -29.53 6.20
C THR A 103 -18.27 -29.27 6.59
N GLY A 104 -17.35 -29.55 5.67
CA GLY A 104 -15.91 -29.41 5.91
C GLY A 104 -15.24 -30.58 6.64
N ALA A 105 -16.00 -31.59 7.15
CA ALA A 105 -15.43 -32.78 7.76
C ALA A 105 -14.75 -33.66 6.69
N TYR A 106 -13.65 -34.33 7.05
CA TYR A 106 -13.00 -35.30 6.19
C TYR A 106 -13.87 -36.53 6.03
N LEU A 107 -13.90 -37.09 4.81
CA LEU A 107 -14.65 -38.31 4.54
C LEU A 107 -13.99 -39.53 5.17
N PRO A 108 -14.79 -40.47 5.71
CA PRO A 108 -14.33 -41.80 6.06
C PRO A 108 -13.67 -42.49 4.87
N LYS A 109 -12.76 -43.40 5.14
CA LYS A 109 -12.16 -44.23 4.09
C LYS A 109 -13.24 -45.00 3.35
N ASN A 110 -13.10 -45.16 2.03
CA ASN A 110 -14.03 -45.75 1.09
C ASN A 110 -15.32 -44.96 0.79
N ALA A 111 -15.57 -43.84 1.47
CA ALA A 111 -16.62 -42.93 1.06
C ALA A 111 -16.16 -42.16 -0.19
N ASP A 112 -17.00 -42.03 -1.19
CA ASP A 112 -16.75 -41.32 -2.43
C ASP A 112 -17.86 -40.30 -2.78
N ALA A 113 -18.89 -40.16 -1.93
CA ALA A 113 -19.95 -39.17 -2.11
C ALA A 113 -20.61 -38.82 -0.76
N VAL A 114 -21.34 -37.72 -0.73
CA VAL A 114 -22.18 -37.31 0.40
C VAL A 114 -23.61 -37.11 -0.09
N VAL A 115 -24.55 -37.73 0.61
CA VAL A 115 -25.99 -37.46 0.44
C VAL A 115 -26.38 -36.38 1.42
N PRO A 116 -26.88 -35.20 0.99
CA PRO A 116 -27.33 -34.16 1.90
C PRO A 116 -28.45 -34.68 2.83
N GLU A 117 -28.43 -34.20 4.07
CA GLU A 117 -29.31 -34.72 5.13
C GLU A 117 -30.82 -34.63 4.81
N GLU A 118 -31.22 -33.65 3.99
CA GLU A 118 -32.61 -33.46 3.57
C GLU A 118 -33.16 -34.66 2.76
N TYR A 119 -32.29 -35.52 2.23
CA TYR A 119 -32.66 -36.68 1.44
C TYR A 119 -32.52 -38.02 2.20
N VAL A 120 -32.31 -37.92 3.52
CA VAL A 120 -32.05 -39.09 4.36
C VAL A 120 -33.03 -39.13 5.54
N GLU A 121 -33.72 -40.26 5.70
CA GLU A 121 -34.58 -40.52 6.84
C GLU A 121 -33.84 -41.36 7.87
N VAL A 122 -33.74 -40.89 9.12
CA VAL A 122 -33.08 -41.61 10.23
C VAL A 122 -34.09 -42.52 10.92
N LEU A 123 -33.79 -43.80 10.95
CA LEU A 123 -34.57 -44.79 11.67
C LEU A 123 -34.04 -44.98 13.09
N GLY A 124 -34.90 -45.16 14.09
CA GLY A 124 -34.53 -45.24 15.49
C GLY A 124 -33.67 -46.46 15.91
N ASN A 125 -33.27 -47.32 14.98
CA ASN A 125 -32.54 -48.56 15.19
C ASN A 125 -31.07 -48.51 14.74
N GLY A 126 -30.53 -47.31 14.44
CA GLY A 126 -29.16 -47.14 13.94
C GLY A 126 -29.04 -47.32 12.43
N GLU A 127 -30.15 -47.30 11.69
CA GLU A 127 -30.20 -47.32 10.25
C GLU A 127 -30.73 -46.02 9.67
N VAL A 128 -30.42 -45.77 8.43
CA VAL A 128 -30.95 -44.63 7.66
C VAL A 128 -31.48 -45.10 6.32
N VAL A 129 -32.45 -44.38 5.76
CA VAL A 129 -32.98 -44.59 4.41
C VAL A 129 -32.58 -43.41 3.54
N VAL A 130 -31.80 -43.71 2.52
CA VAL A 130 -31.37 -42.73 1.51
C VAL A 130 -32.38 -42.70 0.39
N ASN A 131 -32.96 -41.53 0.14
CA ASN A 131 -34.01 -41.32 -0.86
C ASN A 131 -33.53 -40.68 -2.17
N LYS A 132 -32.25 -40.31 -2.26
CA LYS A 132 -31.64 -39.69 -3.45
C LYS A 132 -30.31 -40.36 -3.79
N SER A 133 -30.19 -40.82 -5.03
CA SER A 133 -28.93 -41.35 -5.55
C SER A 133 -27.90 -40.25 -5.77
N VAL A 134 -26.65 -40.57 -5.56
CA VAL A 134 -25.49 -39.69 -5.83
C VAL A 134 -24.47 -40.43 -6.67
N ARG A 135 -23.69 -39.65 -7.44
CA ARG A 135 -22.58 -40.17 -8.25
C ARG A 135 -21.28 -40.07 -7.43
N PRO A 136 -20.22 -40.79 -7.83
CA PRO A 136 -18.91 -40.59 -7.26
C PRO A 136 -18.52 -39.10 -7.29
N TRP A 137 -18.06 -38.58 -6.14
CA TRP A 137 -17.63 -37.19 -5.88
C TRP A 137 -18.77 -36.17 -5.82
N ASP A 138 -20.04 -36.55 -5.90
CA ASP A 138 -21.13 -35.61 -5.62
C ASP A 138 -21.06 -35.13 -4.17
N ASN A 139 -21.14 -33.80 -3.97
CA ASN A 139 -21.11 -33.11 -2.67
C ASN A 139 -19.81 -33.35 -1.87
N VAL A 140 -18.69 -33.52 -2.55
CA VAL A 140 -17.36 -33.72 -2.00
C VAL A 140 -16.40 -32.67 -2.56
N ASP A 141 -15.62 -32.03 -1.70
CA ASP A 141 -14.43 -31.28 -2.09
C ASP A 141 -13.27 -32.28 -2.18
N PRO A 142 -12.75 -32.58 -3.36
CA PRO A 142 -11.62 -33.49 -3.49
C PRO A 142 -10.34 -32.96 -2.82
N ALA A 143 -9.49 -33.87 -2.38
CA ALA A 143 -8.14 -33.49 -1.90
C ALA A 143 -7.42 -32.68 -2.97
N GLY A 144 -6.81 -31.54 -2.58
CA GLY A 144 -6.10 -30.63 -3.48
C GLY A 144 -6.99 -29.81 -4.42
N SER A 145 -8.32 -29.80 -4.24
CA SER A 145 -9.23 -29.08 -5.13
C SER A 145 -9.16 -27.55 -4.98
N PHE A 146 -8.70 -27.04 -3.84
CA PHE A 146 -8.55 -25.60 -3.60
C PHE A 146 -7.17 -25.11 -4.00
N ALA A 147 -6.12 -25.84 -3.62
CA ALA A 147 -4.77 -25.60 -4.04
C ALA A 147 -3.92 -26.85 -3.90
N ARG A 148 -2.91 -27.00 -4.72
CA ARG A 148 -1.96 -28.11 -4.68
C ARG A 148 -0.63 -27.66 -4.08
N ARG A 149 0.04 -28.58 -3.44
CA ARG A 149 1.42 -28.37 -3.00
C ARG A 149 2.27 -27.85 -4.17
N GLY A 150 2.96 -26.71 -3.94
CA GLY A 150 3.80 -26.05 -4.94
C GLY A 150 3.11 -24.93 -5.71
N ASP A 151 1.79 -24.79 -5.60
CA ASP A 151 1.09 -23.65 -6.20
C ASP A 151 1.55 -22.35 -5.57
N VAL A 152 1.63 -21.28 -6.37
CA VAL A 152 1.98 -19.95 -5.90
C VAL A 152 0.71 -19.20 -5.52
N ALA A 153 0.52 -18.96 -4.22
CA ALA A 153 -0.63 -18.22 -3.69
C ALA A 153 -0.49 -16.71 -3.93
N LEU A 154 0.69 -16.13 -3.62
CA LEU A 154 1.01 -14.74 -3.91
C LEU A 154 2.43 -14.63 -4.43
N ARG A 155 2.65 -13.73 -5.38
CA ARG A 155 3.94 -13.51 -6.02
C ARG A 155 4.85 -12.59 -5.20
N GLU A 156 6.16 -12.76 -5.34
CA GLU A 156 7.19 -11.83 -4.89
C GLU A 156 6.88 -10.40 -5.35
N GLY A 157 7.12 -9.42 -4.48
CA GLY A 157 6.86 -8.00 -4.73
C GLY A 157 5.41 -7.57 -4.50
N THR A 158 4.53 -8.48 -4.07
CA THR A 158 3.15 -8.16 -3.67
C THR A 158 3.13 -7.60 -2.26
N VAL A 159 2.41 -6.50 -2.06
CA VAL A 159 2.07 -6.00 -0.72
C VAL A 159 0.93 -6.84 -0.17
N VAL A 160 1.15 -7.51 0.96
CA VAL A 160 0.14 -8.34 1.61
C VAL A 160 -0.97 -7.46 2.17
N MET A 161 -2.21 -7.74 1.75
CA MET A 161 -3.39 -7.01 2.19
C MET A 161 -4.13 -7.76 3.31
N PRO A 162 -5.00 -7.09 4.10
CA PRO A 162 -5.70 -7.74 5.21
C PRO A 162 -6.46 -9.01 4.84
N TRP A 163 -7.05 -9.06 3.65
CA TRP A 163 -7.82 -10.21 3.13
C TRP A 163 -6.94 -11.34 2.59
N ASP A 164 -5.66 -11.09 2.32
CA ASP A 164 -4.73 -12.15 1.91
C ASP A 164 -4.35 -13.04 3.10
N ILE A 165 -4.35 -12.49 4.32
CA ILE A 165 -3.94 -13.21 5.53
C ILE A 165 -4.78 -14.46 5.78
N PRO A 166 -6.13 -14.40 5.87
CA PRO A 166 -6.92 -15.60 6.07
C PRO A 166 -6.74 -16.60 4.92
N ALA A 167 -6.66 -16.15 3.68
CA ALA A 167 -6.44 -17.02 2.53
C ALA A 167 -5.10 -17.77 2.61
N LEU A 168 -4.01 -17.09 2.95
CA LEU A 168 -2.69 -17.70 3.13
C LEU A 168 -2.69 -18.74 4.26
N LEU A 169 -3.35 -18.41 5.39
CA LEU A 169 -3.45 -19.32 6.54
C LEU A 169 -4.26 -20.56 6.22
N GLU A 170 -5.38 -20.43 5.51
CA GLU A 170 -6.20 -21.57 5.05
C GLU A 170 -5.45 -22.46 4.07
N LEU A 171 -4.53 -21.89 3.28
CA LEU A 171 -3.63 -22.62 2.40
C LEU A 171 -2.42 -23.26 3.14
N GLY A 172 -2.39 -23.18 4.47
CA GLY A 172 -1.33 -23.76 5.30
C GLY A 172 -0.03 -22.96 5.30
N ILE A 173 -0.02 -21.72 4.80
CA ILE A 173 1.17 -20.86 4.75
C ILE A 173 1.26 -20.09 6.08
N GLY A 174 1.94 -20.68 7.06
CA GLY A 174 2.07 -20.11 8.41
C GLY A 174 3.12 -19.01 8.54
N GLU A 175 4.10 -18.96 7.63
CA GLU A 175 5.18 -17.97 7.61
C GLU A 175 5.46 -17.52 6.18
N VAL A 176 5.88 -16.27 6.02
CA VAL A 176 6.25 -15.68 4.74
C VAL A 176 7.58 -14.94 4.82
N TRP A 177 8.29 -14.90 3.70
CA TRP A 177 9.46 -14.06 3.53
C TRP A 177 9.02 -12.69 3.02
N VAL A 178 9.43 -11.63 3.72
CA VAL A 178 9.07 -10.25 3.39
C VAL A 178 10.30 -9.35 3.37
N ARG A 179 10.23 -8.24 2.66
CA ARG A 179 11.20 -7.16 2.83
C ARG A 179 10.98 -6.51 4.19
N ARG A 180 12.07 -6.22 4.94
CA ARG A 180 11.94 -5.36 6.12
C ARG A 180 11.41 -4.00 5.72
N LYS A 181 10.80 -3.27 6.66
CA LYS A 181 10.33 -1.92 6.37
C LYS A 181 11.47 -0.99 5.98
N VAL A 182 11.23 -0.12 5.01
CA VAL A 182 12.17 0.96 4.66
C VAL A 182 12.17 1.99 5.78
N ARG A 183 13.34 2.21 6.38
CA ARG A 183 13.52 3.12 7.54
C ARG A 183 13.82 4.53 7.06
N ILE A 184 13.10 5.50 7.59
CA ILE A 184 13.18 6.91 7.18
C ILE A 184 13.48 7.79 8.39
N TYR A 185 14.44 8.69 8.24
CA TYR A 185 14.75 9.73 9.23
C TYR A 185 14.47 11.10 8.63
N ILE A 186 13.84 12.00 9.38
CA ILE A 186 13.45 13.33 8.87
C ILE A 186 14.25 14.42 9.61
N VAL A 187 14.87 15.33 8.86
CA VAL A 187 15.61 16.50 9.36
C VAL A 187 14.92 17.75 8.87
N ALA A 188 14.24 18.46 9.76
CA ALA A 188 13.69 19.77 9.46
C ALA A 188 14.74 20.86 9.75
N THR A 189 15.03 21.72 8.76
CA THR A 189 15.99 22.81 8.93
C THR A 189 15.31 24.17 8.87
N GLY A 190 15.67 25.05 9.78
CA GLY A 190 15.17 26.41 9.87
C GLY A 190 15.32 26.96 11.27
N SER A 191 16.02 28.08 11.39
CA SER A 191 16.22 28.78 12.68
C SER A 191 14.92 29.44 13.19
N GLU A 192 13.94 29.61 12.31
CA GLU A 192 12.59 30.08 12.62
C GLU A 192 11.67 28.98 13.14
N LEU A 193 12.04 27.71 12.95
CA LEU A 193 11.16 26.57 13.25
C LEU A 193 11.08 26.31 14.75
N VAL A 194 9.85 26.02 15.19
CA VAL A 194 9.56 25.53 16.55
C VAL A 194 8.68 24.29 16.50
N GLU A 195 8.91 23.36 17.41
CA GLU A 195 8.05 22.22 17.60
C GLU A 195 6.90 22.60 18.54
N ALA A 196 5.65 22.49 18.08
CA ALA A 196 4.49 22.64 18.96
C ALA A 196 4.27 21.33 19.72
N ARG A 197 4.27 21.38 21.05
CA ARG A 197 3.98 20.27 21.95
C ARG A 197 2.62 20.41 22.61
N GLU A 198 2.17 21.65 22.77
CA GLU A 198 0.88 22.01 23.36
C GLU A 198 0.11 22.95 22.42
N PRO A 199 -1.24 23.00 22.50
CA PRO A 199 -2.06 23.87 21.64
C PRO A 199 -1.66 25.34 21.69
N ASN A 200 -1.26 25.85 22.85
CA ASN A 200 -0.84 27.24 23.04
C ASN A 200 0.49 27.57 22.32
N ASP A 201 1.35 26.60 22.08
CA ASP A 201 2.63 26.81 21.37
C ASP A 201 2.39 27.34 19.96
N ILE A 202 1.29 26.92 19.32
CA ILE A 202 0.95 27.32 17.95
C ILE A 202 0.64 28.82 17.90
N ALA A 203 -0.24 29.31 18.78
CA ALA A 203 -0.58 30.71 18.84
C ALA A 203 0.64 31.57 19.22
N ASN A 204 1.41 31.14 20.21
CA ASN A 204 2.65 31.83 20.66
C ASN A 204 3.70 31.90 19.55
N ALA A 205 3.89 30.82 18.78
CA ALA A 205 4.81 30.81 17.64
C ALA A 205 4.39 31.86 16.60
N ILE A 206 3.12 31.87 16.20
CA ILE A 206 2.59 32.81 15.19
C ILE A 206 2.76 34.26 15.67
N ILE A 207 2.42 34.57 16.92
CA ILE A 207 2.52 35.91 17.49
C ILE A 207 3.98 36.38 17.59
N SER A 208 4.92 35.47 17.89
CA SER A 208 6.34 35.75 18.00
C SER A 208 7.09 35.74 16.66
N GLY A 209 6.38 35.55 15.52
CA GLY A 209 6.99 35.49 14.19
C GLY A 209 7.78 34.21 13.92
N LYS A 210 7.60 33.18 14.73
CA LYS A 210 8.14 31.84 14.51
C LYS A 210 7.23 31.03 13.63
N VAL A 211 7.77 29.96 13.05
CA VAL A 211 7.04 29.03 12.19
C VAL A 211 6.93 27.68 12.89
N VAL A 212 5.69 27.19 13.04
CA VAL A 212 5.47 25.85 13.59
C VAL A 212 5.92 24.82 12.54
N GLU A 213 6.76 23.87 12.96
CA GLU A 213 7.19 22.78 12.10
C GLU A 213 5.99 21.88 11.76
N SER A 214 5.51 21.95 10.54
CA SER A 214 4.37 21.19 10.04
C SER A 214 4.71 20.28 8.86
N THR A 215 5.81 20.58 8.15
CA THR A 215 6.18 19.86 6.92
C THR A 215 6.72 18.47 7.21
N ALA A 216 7.65 18.33 8.16
CA ALA A 216 8.16 17.02 8.56
C ALA A 216 7.08 16.18 9.25
N SER A 217 6.19 16.83 9.99
CA SER A 217 5.01 16.18 10.59
C SER A 217 4.05 15.66 9.51
N MET A 218 3.82 16.43 8.43
CA MET A 218 3.04 15.97 7.27
C MET A 218 3.70 14.76 6.59
N ILE A 219 5.03 14.78 6.38
CA ILE A 219 5.78 13.66 5.79
C ILE A 219 5.57 12.40 6.63
N LYS A 220 5.81 12.49 7.95
CA LYS A 220 5.63 11.36 8.87
C LYS A 220 4.21 10.77 8.78
N ASN A 221 3.20 11.62 8.86
CA ASN A 221 1.81 11.19 8.82
C ASN A 221 1.44 10.60 7.45
N TYR A 222 1.92 11.18 6.35
CA TYR A 222 1.71 10.64 5.01
C TYR A 222 2.29 9.23 4.87
N ILE A 223 3.54 9.03 5.31
CA ILE A 223 4.20 7.71 5.25
C ILE A 223 3.43 6.69 6.08
N ASN A 224 3.11 7.02 7.33
CA ASN A 224 2.40 6.12 8.23
C ASN A 224 1.00 5.74 7.73
N THR A 225 0.32 6.64 7.02
CA THR A 225 -1.05 6.41 6.53
C THR A 225 -1.08 5.66 5.20
N TYR A 226 -0.17 5.98 4.28
CA TYR A 226 -0.27 5.54 2.89
C TYR A 226 0.82 4.56 2.44
N ILE A 227 1.87 4.35 3.25
CA ILE A 227 3.03 3.53 2.86
C ILE A 227 3.36 2.51 3.97
N PRO A 228 2.57 1.43 4.11
CA PRO A 228 2.67 0.51 5.26
C PRO A 228 3.99 -0.29 5.30
N TYR A 229 4.73 -0.35 4.18
CA TYR A 229 6.03 -0.99 4.04
C TYR A 229 7.21 -0.06 4.34
N ALA A 230 6.95 1.10 4.95
CA ALA A 230 7.96 2.02 5.45
C ALA A 230 7.65 2.46 6.89
N GLU A 231 8.66 2.98 7.59
CA GLU A 231 8.52 3.52 8.94
C GLU A 231 9.40 4.75 9.13
N VAL A 232 8.89 5.74 9.84
CA VAL A 232 9.69 6.91 10.26
C VAL A 232 10.31 6.63 11.61
N VAL A 233 11.61 6.34 11.61
CA VAL A 233 12.37 5.95 12.81
C VAL A 233 12.83 7.14 13.66
N GLY A 234 12.77 8.36 13.11
CA GLY A 234 13.11 9.56 13.86
C GLY A 234 12.84 10.85 13.09
N LYS A 235 12.72 11.94 13.85
CA LYS A 235 12.58 13.31 13.35
C LYS A 235 13.39 14.25 14.24
N THR A 236 14.09 15.21 13.64
CA THR A 236 14.77 16.29 14.38
C THR A 236 14.58 17.63 13.68
N ILE A 237 14.62 18.70 14.47
CA ILE A 237 14.65 20.09 13.98
C ILE A 237 16.03 20.64 14.30
N VAL A 238 16.67 21.26 13.32
CA VAL A 238 17.98 21.87 13.45
C VAL A 238 17.97 23.30 12.92
N PRO A 239 18.78 24.21 13.49
CA PRO A 239 18.93 25.56 12.95
C PRO A 239 19.63 25.54 11.58
N ASP A 240 19.59 26.67 10.87
CA ASP A 240 20.31 26.90 9.61
C ASP A 240 21.82 27.07 9.88
N ASP A 241 22.44 26.01 10.36
CA ASP A 241 23.88 25.88 10.62
C ASP A 241 24.39 24.61 9.90
N PRO A 242 25.40 24.75 9.00
CA PRO A 242 25.89 23.62 8.21
C PRO A 242 26.34 22.43 9.06
N ARG A 243 27.00 22.69 10.19
CA ARG A 243 27.51 21.65 11.08
C ARG A 243 26.38 20.94 11.83
N ALA A 244 25.33 21.67 12.21
CA ALA A 244 24.15 21.08 12.85
C ALA A 244 23.38 20.20 11.84
N ILE A 245 23.22 20.70 10.62
CA ILE A 245 22.57 19.96 9.53
C ILE A 245 23.36 18.68 9.19
N GLU A 246 24.68 18.81 9.00
CA GLU A 246 25.58 17.68 8.71
C GLU A 246 25.47 16.59 9.78
N ARG A 247 25.60 16.95 11.07
CA ARG A 247 25.47 15.99 12.17
C ARG A 247 24.12 15.28 12.17
N ALA A 248 23.03 16.00 11.93
CA ALA A 248 21.69 15.42 11.89
C ALA A 248 21.50 14.48 10.68
N VAL A 249 22.02 14.86 9.52
CA VAL A 249 21.97 14.01 8.30
C VAL A 249 22.81 12.75 8.48
N VAL A 250 24.03 12.87 9.01
CA VAL A 250 24.91 11.71 9.29
C VAL A 250 24.27 10.78 10.33
N HIS A 251 23.66 11.33 11.39
CA HIS A 251 22.90 10.54 12.35
C HIS A 251 21.74 9.77 11.66
N GLY A 252 21.01 10.45 10.79
CA GLY A 252 19.94 9.85 10.01
C GLY A 252 20.45 8.71 9.08
N ILE A 253 21.55 8.92 8.36
CA ILE A 253 22.19 7.91 7.50
C ILE A 253 22.57 6.65 8.28
N ASN A 254 23.07 6.81 9.50
CA ASN A 254 23.45 5.67 10.35
C ASN A 254 22.24 4.90 10.90
N SER A 255 21.07 5.53 11.00
CA SER A 255 19.88 4.95 11.63
C SER A 255 18.77 4.55 10.64
N ALA A 256 18.83 5.01 9.39
CA ALA A 256 17.77 4.83 8.39
C ALA A 256 18.33 4.50 7.01
N ASP A 257 17.45 4.12 6.09
CA ASP A 257 17.76 3.88 4.67
C ASP A 257 17.63 5.16 3.85
N ILE A 258 16.67 5.99 4.25
CA ILE A 258 16.37 7.26 3.62
C ILE A 258 16.42 8.37 4.67
N VAL A 259 17.15 9.43 4.37
CA VAL A 259 17.07 10.69 5.12
C VAL A 259 16.31 11.70 4.28
N ILE A 260 15.27 12.30 4.84
CA ILE A 260 14.53 13.37 4.18
C ILE A 260 14.85 14.68 4.90
N THR A 261 15.43 15.67 4.20
CA THR A 261 15.60 17.02 4.74
C THR A 261 14.47 17.92 4.24
N THR A 262 14.00 18.84 5.07
CA THR A 262 13.02 19.88 4.69
C THR A 262 13.56 21.26 5.06
N GLY A 263 13.47 22.22 4.15
CA GLY A 263 14.06 23.55 4.34
C GLY A 263 15.49 23.65 3.81
N GLY A 264 16.13 24.79 3.99
CA GLY A 264 17.51 25.03 3.56
C GLY A 264 17.78 24.97 2.03
N THR A 265 16.73 24.92 1.21
CA THR A 265 16.81 24.76 -0.25
C THR A 265 16.45 26.04 -1.01
N GLY A 266 16.32 27.15 -0.31
CA GLY A 266 15.96 28.45 -0.88
C GLY A 266 17.10 29.08 -1.69
N PRO A 267 16.80 30.10 -2.52
CA PRO A 267 17.77 30.81 -3.31
C PRO A 267 18.54 31.85 -2.47
N SER A 268 18.75 31.63 -1.17
CA SER A 268 19.59 32.46 -0.31
C SER A 268 21.04 32.36 -0.75
N GLU A 269 21.85 33.33 -0.35
CA GLU A 269 23.29 33.40 -0.69
C GLU A 269 24.07 32.15 -0.25
N VAL A 270 23.52 31.39 0.71
CA VAL A 270 24.12 30.15 1.22
C VAL A 270 23.10 29.03 1.19
N ASP A 271 23.40 28.02 0.41
CA ASP A 271 22.63 26.75 0.36
C ASP A 271 23.35 25.68 1.20
N TYR A 272 23.10 25.68 2.50
CA TYR A 272 23.74 24.78 3.45
C TYR A 272 23.52 23.29 3.12
N ILE A 273 22.35 22.96 2.58
CA ILE A 273 22.06 21.58 2.16
C ILE A 273 23.00 21.14 1.04
N TYR A 274 23.31 22.04 0.09
CA TYR A 274 24.24 21.72 -0.99
C TYR A 274 25.65 21.42 -0.46
N GLU A 275 26.14 22.23 0.48
CA GLU A 275 27.45 22.02 1.10
C GLU A 275 27.53 20.68 1.83
N VAL A 276 26.51 20.34 2.61
CA VAL A 276 26.41 19.06 3.31
C VAL A 276 26.38 17.90 2.31
N MET A 277 25.60 18.01 1.22
CA MET A 277 25.56 16.97 0.19
C MET A 277 26.91 16.77 -0.50
N GLN A 278 27.66 17.84 -0.78
CA GLN A 278 29.00 17.71 -1.35
C GLN A 278 29.99 17.04 -0.39
N ALA A 279 29.90 17.33 0.90
CA ALA A 279 30.73 16.72 1.94
C ALA A 279 30.48 15.19 2.06
N LEU A 280 29.24 14.74 1.84
CA LEU A 280 28.87 13.31 1.86
C LEU A 280 29.38 12.52 0.64
N LYS A 281 29.90 13.19 -0.41
CA LYS A 281 30.42 12.58 -1.64
C LYS A 281 29.49 11.52 -2.22
N PRO A 282 28.25 11.85 -2.58
CA PRO A 282 27.30 10.89 -3.09
C PRO A 282 27.76 10.33 -4.46
N ARG A 283 27.46 9.06 -4.72
CA ARG A 283 27.67 8.42 -6.03
C ARG A 283 26.88 9.12 -7.14
N VAL A 284 25.67 9.58 -6.81
CA VAL A 284 24.79 10.35 -7.69
C VAL A 284 24.18 11.48 -6.88
N TYR A 285 24.21 12.69 -7.42
CA TYR A 285 23.49 13.82 -6.86
C TYR A 285 22.75 14.60 -7.93
N VAL A 286 21.44 14.59 -7.83
CA VAL A 286 20.51 15.42 -8.61
C VAL A 286 20.07 16.58 -7.74
N ARG A 287 20.23 17.82 -8.23
CA ARG A 287 19.78 19.03 -7.56
C ARG A 287 18.87 19.82 -8.49
N GLY A 288 17.61 19.90 -8.09
CA GLY A 288 16.58 20.62 -8.84
C GLY A 288 15.92 19.79 -9.94
N LEU A 289 14.59 19.84 -9.94
CA LEU A 289 13.73 19.10 -10.88
C LEU A 289 12.94 20.06 -11.77
N ARG A 290 12.71 19.64 -13.02
CA ARG A 290 11.77 20.30 -13.93
C ARG A 290 10.31 20.03 -13.52
N MET A 291 10.02 20.38 -12.27
CA MET A 291 8.72 20.12 -11.64
C MET A 291 8.24 21.36 -10.85
N ARG A 292 6.96 21.64 -10.86
CA ARG A 292 6.36 22.75 -10.11
C ARG A 292 4.99 22.37 -9.52
N PRO A 293 4.76 22.59 -8.19
CA PRO A 293 5.73 23.02 -7.18
C PRO A 293 6.79 21.92 -6.95
N GLY A 294 7.86 22.20 -6.21
CA GLY A 294 8.89 21.19 -5.86
C GLY A 294 10.20 21.29 -6.67
N ARG A 295 10.41 22.39 -7.42
CA ARG A 295 11.65 22.63 -8.20
C ARG A 295 12.94 22.37 -7.41
N PRO A 296 13.09 22.78 -6.12
CA PRO A 296 14.34 22.59 -5.38
C PRO A 296 14.54 21.17 -4.84
N THR A 297 13.68 20.22 -5.16
CA THR A 297 13.87 18.82 -4.75
C THR A 297 15.21 18.27 -5.27
N GLY A 298 15.98 17.63 -4.37
CA GLY A 298 17.24 16.97 -4.68
C GLY A 298 17.25 15.53 -4.20
N ILE A 299 18.05 14.68 -4.86
CA ILE A 299 18.26 13.28 -4.50
C ILE A 299 19.75 12.98 -4.54
N ALA A 300 20.29 12.52 -3.42
CA ALA A 300 21.65 12.03 -3.31
C ALA A 300 21.63 10.53 -3.00
N VAL A 301 22.33 9.71 -3.78
CA VAL A 301 22.52 8.29 -3.54
C VAL A 301 23.96 8.05 -3.10
N LEU A 302 24.13 7.50 -1.90
CA LEU A 302 25.43 7.20 -1.32
C LEU A 302 25.93 5.81 -1.76
N GLU A 303 27.23 5.56 -1.58
CA GLU A 303 27.86 4.28 -1.96
C GLU A 303 27.22 3.04 -1.30
N ASN A 304 26.75 3.19 -0.05
CA ASN A 304 26.08 2.12 0.71
C ASN A 304 24.58 2.00 0.42
N ASN A 305 24.11 2.51 -0.73
CA ASN A 305 22.72 2.56 -1.15
C ASN A 305 21.77 3.37 -0.22
N LYS A 306 22.31 4.15 0.71
CA LYS A 306 21.52 5.12 1.47
C LYS A 306 21.15 6.30 0.58
N VAL A 307 19.94 6.84 0.80
CA VAL A 307 19.40 7.93 -0.01
C VAL A 307 19.13 9.14 0.85
N VAL A 308 19.56 10.31 0.41
CA VAL A 308 19.18 11.60 1.02
C VAL A 308 18.30 12.35 0.05
N ILE A 309 17.09 12.71 0.47
CA ILE A 309 16.13 13.45 -0.35
C ILE A 309 15.94 14.83 0.26
N ASN A 310 16.27 15.86 -0.49
CA ASN A 310 16.14 17.23 -0.06
C ASN A 310 14.82 17.81 -0.56
N LEU A 311 13.95 18.24 0.34
CA LEU A 311 12.65 18.81 0.04
C LEU A 311 12.55 20.27 0.46
N SER A 312 11.66 21.01 -0.15
CA SER A 312 11.32 22.37 0.25
C SER A 312 10.71 22.40 1.66
N GLY A 313 10.93 23.46 2.42
CA GLY A 313 10.21 23.71 3.66
C GLY A 313 8.71 23.98 3.49
N HIS A 314 8.24 24.25 2.27
CA HIS A 314 6.83 24.54 2.01
C HIS A 314 6.00 23.25 1.86
N PRO A 315 4.94 23.02 2.67
CA PRO A 315 4.14 21.79 2.64
C PRO A 315 3.61 21.41 1.27
N ILE A 316 3.17 22.37 0.46
CA ILE A 316 2.64 22.10 -0.89
C ILE A 316 3.72 21.55 -1.84
N SER A 317 4.92 22.15 -1.81
CA SER A 317 6.03 21.66 -2.63
C SER A 317 6.46 20.25 -2.19
N THR A 318 6.46 20.05 -0.88
CA THR A 318 6.78 18.75 -0.28
C THR A 318 5.72 17.71 -0.58
N LEU A 319 4.43 18.01 -0.55
CA LEU A 319 3.36 17.09 -0.94
C LEU A 319 3.53 16.61 -2.38
N ASN A 320 3.88 17.52 -3.31
CA ASN A 320 4.17 17.12 -4.68
C ASN A 320 5.37 16.17 -4.76
N ALA A 321 6.47 16.51 -4.09
CA ALA A 321 7.65 15.64 -4.08
C ALA A 321 7.38 14.29 -3.37
N LEU A 322 6.55 14.27 -2.33
CA LEU A 322 6.11 13.02 -1.68
C LEU A 322 5.37 12.09 -2.64
N THR A 323 4.41 12.65 -3.38
CA THR A 323 3.57 11.85 -4.28
C THR A 323 4.27 11.41 -5.56
N VAL A 324 5.28 12.15 -6.02
CA VAL A 324 5.95 11.91 -7.31
C VAL A 324 7.32 11.23 -7.12
N ILE A 325 8.07 11.57 -6.08
CA ILE A 325 9.47 11.14 -5.91
C ILE A 325 9.64 10.22 -4.69
N VAL A 326 9.32 10.70 -3.49
CA VAL A 326 9.61 9.98 -2.24
C VAL A 326 8.92 8.63 -2.21
N LYS A 327 7.67 8.58 -2.62
CA LYS A 327 6.89 7.35 -2.71
C LYS A 327 7.54 6.34 -3.66
N GLU A 328 8.03 6.77 -4.82
CA GLU A 328 8.68 5.87 -5.79
C GLU A 328 10.04 5.38 -5.27
N VAL A 329 10.81 6.22 -4.55
CA VAL A 329 12.04 5.77 -3.88
C VAL A 329 11.73 4.68 -2.86
N ILE A 330 10.74 4.90 -1.99
CA ILE A 330 10.35 3.93 -0.97
C ILE A 330 9.84 2.64 -1.61
N LYS A 331 8.98 2.75 -2.63
CA LYS A 331 8.42 1.62 -3.38
C LYS A 331 9.51 0.76 -4.02
N GLN A 332 10.50 1.40 -4.66
CA GLN A 332 11.64 0.71 -5.27
C GLN A 332 12.48 -0.01 -4.20
N MET A 333 12.84 0.69 -3.11
CA MET A 333 13.66 0.10 -2.04
C MET A 333 12.92 -1.01 -1.28
N ALA A 334 11.60 -0.95 -1.20
CA ALA A 334 10.77 -2.03 -0.64
C ALA A 334 10.53 -3.19 -1.62
N GLY A 335 10.90 -3.06 -2.90
CA GLY A 335 10.71 -4.08 -3.92
C GLY A 335 9.24 -4.29 -4.33
N VAL A 336 8.40 -3.26 -4.23
CA VAL A 336 6.97 -3.35 -4.55
C VAL A 336 6.76 -3.46 -6.05
N LYS A 337 6.14 -4.55 -6.50
CA LYS A 337 5.68 -4.77 -7.87
C LYS A 337 4.15 -4.61 -7.97
N VAL A 338 3.43 -5.13 -6.96
CA VAL A 338 1.97 -5.05 -6.85
C VAL A 338 1.62 -4.50 -5.47
N GLY A 339 0.97 -3.36 -5.42
CA GLY A 339 0.58 -2.68 -4.18
C GLY A 339 -0.90 -2.31 -4.15
N PRO A 340 -1.36 -1.71 -3.06
CA PRO A 340 -2.72 -1.22 -2.95
C PRO A 340 -3.01 -0.19 -4.06
N PRO A 341 -4.22 -0.20 -4.63
CA PRO A 341 -4.62 0.77 -5.65
C PRO A 341 -4.65 2.17 -5.06
N GLU A 342 -4.22 3.15 -5.85
CA GLU A 342 -4.44 4.55 -5.51
C GLU A 342 -5.86 4.96 -5.89
N PRO A 343 -6.55 5.73 -5.04
CA PRO A 343 -7.88 6.22 -5.37
C PRO A 343 -7.77 7.27 -6.49
N ARG A 344 -8.06 6.87 -7.72
CA ARG A 344 -8.03 7.74 -8.90
C ARG A 344 -9.37 7.77 -9.58
N VAL A 345 -9.74 8.96 -10.08
CA VAL A 345 -10.92 9.16 -10.91
C VAL A 345 -10.54 9.89 -12.18
N ARG A 346 -11.28 9.64 -13.24
CA ARG A 346 -11.19 10.41 -14.47
C ARG A 346 -12.21 11.54 -14.41
N ALA A 347 -11.73 12.78 -14.35
CA ALA A 347 -12.60 13.95 -14.18
C ALA A 347 -12.42 14.95 -15.34
N LYS A 348 -13.50 15.64 -15.69
CA LYS A 348 -13.57 16.61 -16.79
C LYS A 348 -13.15 17.99 -16.28
N LEU A 349 -12.24 18.64 -16.99
CA LEU A 349 -11.88 20.03 -16.74
C LEU A 349 -12.96 20.93 -17.35
N VAL A 350 -13.73 21.63 -16.52
CA VAL A 350 -14.85 22.46 -17.01
C VAL A 350 -14.44 23.89 -17.33
N ARG A 351 -13.26 24.36 -16.91
CA ARG A 351 -12.80 25.72 -17.16
C ARG A 351 -11.28 25.84 -17.15
N GLY A 352 -10.73 26.59 -18.10
CA GLY A 352 -9.30 26.92 -18.16
C GLY A 352 -8.44 25.80 -18.77
N SER A 353 -7.17 25.77 -18.38
CA SER A 353 -6.24 24.74 -18.84
C SER A 353 -5.27 24.35 -17.72
N LEU A 354 -4.84 23.08 -17.70
CA LEU A 354 -3.81 22.56 -16.80
C LEU A 354 -2.63 22.08 -17.65
N GLY A 355 -1.42 22.34 -17.15
CA GLY A 355 -0.19 21.90 -17.81
C GLY A 355 0.82 23.03 -17.98
N ASP A 356 2.00 22.66 -18.48
CA ASP A 356 3.11 23.58 -18.72
C ASP A 356 4.02 22.97 -19.81
N ARG A 357 4.53 23.82 -20.73
CA ARG A 357 5.37 23.34 -21.83
C ARG A 357 6.77 22.94 -21.38
N GLU A 358 7.26 23.55 -20.31
CA GLU A 358 8.64 23.40 -19.87
C GLU A 358 8.81 22.58 -18.59
N LEU A 359 7.75 22.50 -17.77
CA LEU A 359 7.77 21.88 -16.47
C LEU A 359 6.68 20.82 -16.31
N ALA A 360 6.97 19.75 -15.61
CA ALA A 360 5.91 18.92 -15.04
C ALA A 360 5.19 19.68 -13.93
N ARG A 361 3.87 19.57 -13.86
CA ARG A 361 3.08 20.34 -12.89
C ARG A 361 2.11 19.49 -12.11
N GLN A 362 1.99 19.82 -10.82
CA GLN A 362 0.91 19.31 -9.99
C GLN A 362 -0.04 20.45 -9.63
N TYR A 363 -1.31 20.20 -9.83
CA TYR A 363 -2.39 21.12 -9.50
C TYR A 363 -3.22 20.55 -8.36
N ARG A 364 -3.56 21.42 -7.43
CA ARG A 364 -4.54 21.15 -6.38
C ARG A 364 -5.91 21.45 -6.95
N VAL A 365 -6.79 20.48 -6.90
CA VAL A 365 -8.13 20.60 -7.51
C VAL A 365 -9.22 20.21 -6.51
N ARG A 366 -10.38 20.78 -6.73
CA ARG A 366 -11.62 20.35 -6.14
C ARG A 366 -12.38 19.51 -7.16
N VAL A 367 -12.62 18.26 -6.85
CA VAL A 367 -13.40 17.33 -7.65
C VAL A 367 -14.81 17.26 -7.10
N VAL A 368 -15.78 17.45 -7.94
CA VAL A 368 -17.21 17.41 -7.63
C VAL A 368 -17.86 16.31 -8.43
N LYS A 369 -18.80 15.58 -7.87
CA LYS A 369 -19.64 14.64 -8.60
C LYS A 369 -20.93 15.33 -9.05
N ARG A 370 -21.21 15.33 -10.37
CA ARG A 370 -22.44 15.87 -10.95
C ARG A 370 -23.10 14.79 -11.80
N GLY A 371 -24.17 14.21 -11.28
CA GLY A 371 -24.76 13.02 -11.87
C GLY A 371 -23.74 11.86 -11.88
N ASP A 372 -23.47 11.31 -13.04
CA ASP A 372 -22.50 10.21 -13.21
C ASP A 372 -21.08 10.70 -13.58
N GLU A 373 -20.86 12.01 -13.71
CA GLU A 373 -19.57 12.57 -14.08
C GLU A 373 -18.83 13.18 -12.89
N TYR A 374 -17.49 13.07 -12.91
CA TYR A 374 -16.60 13.84 -12.04
C TYR A 374 -16.14 15.10 -12.78
N ILE A 375 -16.18 16.24 -12.11
CA ILE A 375 -15.82 17.55 -12.64
C ILE A 375 -14.71 18.14 -11.80
N ILE A 376 -13.71 18.74 -12.47
CA ILE A 376 -12.60 19.47 -11.84
C ILE A 376 -12.92 20.94 -11.76
N GLU A 377 -12.76 21.51 -10.58
CA GLU A 377 -12.69 22.94 -10.34
C GLU A 377 -11.26 23.30 -9.92
N GLU A 378 -10.54 24.11 -10.74
CA GLU A 378 -9.21 24.60 -10.39
C GLU A 378 -9.30 25.61 -9.23
N ILE A 379 -8.42 25.46 -8.23
CA ILE A 379 -8.25 26.49 -7.21
C ILE A 379 -7.49 27.67 -7.80
N PRO A 380 -8.04 28.91 -7.79
CA PRO A 380 -7.50 30.04 -8.53
C PRO A 380 -6.05 30.40 -8.18
N LYS A 381 -5.61 30.12 -6.95
CA LYS A 381 -4.25 30.42 -6.49
C LYS A 381 -3.48 29.13 -6.19
N GLN A 382 -2.51 28.80 -7.05
CA GLN A 382 -1.68 27.60 -6.95
C GLN A 382 -0.28 27.83 -6.30
N GLY A 383 -0.10 28.92 -5.52
CA GLY A 383 1.17 29.25 -4.89
C GLY A 383 1.62 28.20 -3.84
N SER A 384 2.93 27.94 -3.75
CA SER A 384 3.50 26.95 -2.80
C SER A 384 3.39 27.39 -1.33
N SER A 385 3.26 28.69 -1.06
CA SER A 385 3.09 29.26 0.29
C SER A 385 1.64 29.24 0.80
N LEU A 386 0.67 28.87 -0.06
CA LEU A 386 -0.75 28.91 0.27
C LEU A 386 -1.22 27.61 0.91
N THR A 387 -0.59 27.19 2.01
CA THR A 387 -0.84 25.90 2.67
C THR A 387 -2.29 25.68 3.07
N HIS A 388 -3.02 26.74 3.47
CA HIS A 388 -4.44 26.65 3.80
C HIS A 388 -5.31 26.11 2.67
N THR A 389 -4.86 26.23 1.40
CA THR A 389 -5.58 25.67 0.26
C THR A 389 -5.67 24.15 0.28
N LEU A 390 -4.82 23.45 1.06
CA LEU A 390 -4.92 22.00 1.28
C LEU A 390 -6.22 21.61 2.00
N LEU A 391 -6.87 22.53 2.71
CA LEU A 391 -8.17 22.31 3.34
C LEU A 391 -9.33 22.39 2.35
N MET A 392 -9.11 23.01 1.18
CA MET A 392 -10.13 23.32 0.17
C MET A 392 -10.16 22.30 -0.98
N ILE A 393 -9.18 21.39 -1.02
CA ILE A 393 -9.01 20.42 -2.12
C ILE A 393 -9.36 19.01 -1.66
N ASN A 394 -9.70 18.20 -2.64
CA ASN A 394 -9.84 16.75 -2.46
C ASN A 394 -9.10 15.93 -3.53
N GLY A 395 -8.37 16.59 -4.45
CA GLY A 395 -7.64 15.89 -5.50
C GLY A 395 -6.38 16.61 -5.97
N LEU A 396 -5.50 15.83 -6.59
CA LEU A 396 -4.27 16.28 -7.23
C LEU A 396 -4.26 15.83 -8.68
N VAL A 397 -4.01 16.77 -9.61
CA VAL A 397 -3.74 16.46 -11.01
C VAL A 397 -2.26 16.63 -11.28
N PHE A 398 -1.64 15.62 -11.84
CA PHE A 398 -0.26 15.69 -12.29
C PHE A 398 -0.21 15.67 -13.82
N THR A 399 0.43 16.69 -14.42
CA THR A 399 0.68 16.75 -15.85
C THR A 399 2.18 16.66 -16.11
N GLY A 400 2.57 15.76 -17.00
CA GLY A 400 3.95 15.70 -17.49
C GLY A 400 4.33 16.97 -18.25
N ARG A 401 5.62 17.20 -18.45
CA ARG A 401 6.16 18.29 -19.25
C ARG A 401 5.57 18.24 -20.69
N GLY A 402 5.10 19.36 -21.17
CA GLY A 402 4.50 19.48 -22.51
C GLY A 402 3.08 18.96 -22.63
N HIS A 403 2.55 18.31 -21.60
CA HIS A 403 1.17 17.82 -21.60
C HIS A 403 0.23 18.94 -21.12
N ILE A 404 -0.65 19.40 -21.99
CA ILE A 404 -1.67 20.41 -21.68
C ILE A 404 -3.04 19.75 -21.74
N VAL A 405 -3.82 19.93 -20.69
CA VAL A 405 -5.23 19.52 -20.60
C VAL A 405 -6.07 20.78 -20.78
N ASN A 406 -6.94 20.80 -21.78
CA ASN A 406 -7.79 21.94 -22.12
C ASN A 406 -9.18 21.77 -21.54
N GLU A 407 -9.94 22.86 -21.51
CA GLU A 407 -11.35 22.85 -21.16
C GLU A 407 -12.12 21.81 -21.98
N GLY A 408 -12.98 21.05 -21.31
CA GLY A 408 -13.74 19.94 -21.89
C GLY A 408 -13.02 18.58 -21.90
N GLU A 409 -11.71 18.54 -21.73
CA GLU A 409 -10.94 17.30 -21.71
C GLU A 409 -10.98 16.61 -20.33
N TYR A 410 -10.74 15.30 -20.35
CA TYR A 410 -10.68 14.48 -19.14
C TYR A 410 -9.23 14.22 -18.72
N VAL A 411 -9.00 14.29 -17.43
CA VAL A 411 -7.69 13.98 -16.83
C VAL A 411 -7.85 13.09 -15.61
N GLU A 412 -6.81 12.32 -15.30
CA GLU A 412 -6.76 11.51 -14.10
C GLU A 412 -6.45 12.37 -12.87
N VAL A 413 -7.22 12.19 -11.82
CA VAL A 413 -7.07 12.87 -10.52
C VAL A 413 -6.79 11.84 -9.44
N LEU A 414 -5.67 12.02 -8.73
CA LEU A 414 -5.42 11.31 -7.48
C LEU A 414 -6.28 11.94 -6.37
N LEU A 415 -7.20 11.17 -5.81
CA LEU A 415 -8.06 11.65 -4.72
C LEU A 415 -7.32 11.60 -3.38
N LEU A 416 -7.39 12.70 -2.65
CA LEU A 416 -6.94 12.82 -1.26
C LEU A 416 -8.10 12.64 -0.28
N ARG A 417 -9.33 12.89 -0.73
CA ARG A 417 -10.60 12.75 -0.03
C ARG A 417 -11.68 12.40 -1.03
N GLN A 418 -12.83 11.95 -0.55
CA GLN A 418 -13.98 11.72 -1.42
C GLN A 418 -14.39 13.00 -2.16
N PRO A 419 -14.87 12.88 -3.40
CA PRO A 419 -15.43 14.00 -4.14
C PRO A 419 -16.61 14.64 -3.39
N PHE A 420 -16.72 15.96 -3.44
CA PHE A 420 -17.88 16.67 -2.92
C PHE A 420 -19.11 16.36 -3.76
N ASN A 421 -20.28 16.18 -3.13
CA ASN A 421 -21.55 16.14 -3.85
C ASN A 421 -22.12 17.55 -3.92
N LEU A 422 -22.64 17.96 -5.06
CA LEU A 422 -23.28 19.29 -5.21
C LEU A 422 -24.53 19.47 -4.33
N SER A 423 -25.15 18.36 -3.88
CA SER A 423 -26.25 18.40 -2.91
C SER A 423 -25.83 18.85 -1.50
N ASP A 424 -24.52 18.78 -1.19
CA ASP A 424 -23.99 19.08 0.14
C ASP A 424 -23.53 20.55 0.29
N GLU A 425 -23.52 21.32 -0.81
CA GLU A 425 -23.08 22.73 -0.80
C GLU A 425 -24.03 23.71 -0.12
N SER A 426 -25.24 23.29 0.27
CA SER A 426 -26.17 24.12 1.04
C SER A 426 -25.80 24.29 2.53
N ASN A 427 -24.72 23.64 2.98
CA ASN A 427 -24.31 23.58 4.41
C ASN A 427 -22.84 24.01 4.67
N LEU A 428 -22.15 24.68 3.72
CA LEU A 428 -20.80 25.25 3.93
C LEU A 428 -20.78 26.76 3.80
#